data_3ad94a02035c953f19f0378456a5eefd
#
_entry.id   3ad94a02035c953f19f0378456a5eefd
#
_cell.length_a   1.000
_cell.length_b   1.000
_cell.length_c   1.000
_cell.angle_alpha   90.00
_cell.angle_beta   90.00
_cell.angle_gamma   90.00
#
_symmetry.space_group_name_H-M   'P 1'
#
loop_
_entity.id
_entity.type
_entity.pdbx_description
1 polymer ?
#
loop_
_entity_poly.entity_id
_entity_poly.type
_entity_poly.pdbx_seq_one_letter_code
_entity_poly.pdbx_strand_id
1 'polypeptide(L)'
;MLIYQDESLEPVGYTDSDFQSDIDSRKSTSGYAFTFGGEAISWRSVKQSSIVDSTMEAEYIAASEAAKEAVWLKNFLIDLEVVPTAQSTITLHCDNSGAVANAKEPRSHKRGKHIERKYHLLREIVHRGDVKVSQIASEDNLADPFTKGLTQRIFDQHVEGMGVRCIASWLGV
;
A
#
# COMPACT_ATOMS: atom_id res chain seq x y z
N MET A 1 -6.50 -20.55 13.37
CA MET A 1 -5.57 -21.09 12.36
C MET A 1 -5.75 -20.24 11.12
N LEU A 2 -4.71 -19.57 10.64
CA LEU A 2 -4.76 -18.83 9.37
C LEU A 2 -4.58 -19.87 8.24
N ILE A 3 -5.50 -19.91 7.31
CA ILE A 3 -5.46 -20.79 6.14
C ILE A 3 -5.47 -19.89 4.92
N TYR A 4 -4.41 -19.89 4.15
CA TYR A 4 -4.34 -19.22 2.87
C TYR A 4 -4.75 -20.24 1.78
N GLN A 5 -5.88 -20.00 1.13
CA GLN A 5 -6.45 -20.87 0.10
C GLN A 5 -6.66 -20.08 -1.19
N ASP A 6 -5.58 -19.83 -1.93
CA ASP A 6 -5.70 -19.31 -3.29
C ASP A 6 -4.75 -20.07 -4.21
N GLU A 7 -5.12 -20.17 -5.48
CA GLU A 7 -4.27 -20.71 -6.54
C GLU A 7 -3.05 -19.81 -6.81
N SER A 8 -3.12 -18.51 -6.45
CA SER A 8 -2.04 -17.54 -6.57
C SER A 8 -1.63 -17.01 -5.21
N LEU A 9 -0.59 -17.60 -4.63
CA LEU A 9 0.05 -17.12 -3.40
C LEU A 9 1.04 -16.01 -3.74
N GLU A 10 0.52 -14.85 -4.18
CA GLU A 10 1.32 -13.67 -4.48
C GLU A 10 0.97 -12.53 -3.52
N PRO A 11 1.97 -11.81 -2.97
CA PRO A 11 1.70 -10.62 -2.19
C PRO A 11 1.26 -9.46 -3.09
N VAL A 12 0.15 -8.81 -2.73
CA VAL A 12 -0.38 -7.63 -3.40
C VAL A 12 -0.48 -6.51 -2.38
N GLY A 13 0.02 -5.32 -2.72
CA GLY A 13 -0.01 -4.14 -1.88
C GLY A 13 -1.00 -3.10 -2.37
N TYR A 14 -1.53 -2.33 -1.43
CA TYR A 14 -2.41 -1.17 -1.64
C TYR A 14 -1.87 -0.01 -0.82
N THR A 15 -1.91 1.20 -1.37
CA THR A 15 -1.48 2.41 -0.67
C THR A 15 -2.43 3.56 -0.94
N ASP A 16 -2.66 4.36 0.10
CA ASP A 16 -3.51 5.54 0.06
C ASP A 16 -2.97 6.63 0.97
N SER A 17 -3.39 7.87 0.75
CA SER A 17 -3.17 8.96 1.69
C SER A 17 -4.38 9.88 1.80
N ASP A 18 -4.67 10.33 3.02
CA ASP A 18 -5.63 11.39 3.26
C ASP A 18 -4.88 12.72 3.42
N PHE A 19 -4.95 13.55 2.38
CA PHE A 19 -4.20 14.80 2.28
C PHE A 19 -4.65 15.83 3.32
N GLN A 20 -3.71 16.27 4.18
CA GLN A 20 -3.93 17.29 5.20
C GLN A 20 -5.14 17.02 6.11
N SER A 21 -5.41 15.75 6.41
CA SER A 21 -6.55 15.33 7.26
C SER A 21 -6.45 15.82 8.70
N ASP A 22 -5.26 16.07 9.20
CA ASP A 22 -5.05 16.66 10.52
C ASP A 22 -5.15 18.19 10.45
N ILE A 23 -6.25 18.74 10.96
CA ILE A 23 -6.57 20.18 10.90
C ILE A 23 -5.54 21.02 11.65
N ASP A 24 -5.00 20.52 12.75
CA ASP A 24 -4.09 21.26 13.62
C ASP A 24 -2.66 21.32 13.05
N SER A 25 -2.15 20.18 12.59
CA SER A 25 -0.78 20.07 12.08
C SER A 25 -0.67 20.13 10.56
N ARG A 26 -1.79 20.10 9.84
CA ARG A 26 -1.88 20.01 8.36
C ARG A 26 -1.08 18.83 7.78
N LYS A 27 -0.91 17.79 8.56
CA LYS A 27 -0.22 16.57 8.12
C LYS A 27 -1.22 15.62 7.49
N SER A 28 -0.74 14.94 6.47
CA SER A 28 -1.45 13.86 5.80
C SER A 28 -1.33 12.56 6.60
N THR A 29 -2.28 11.65 6.40
CA THR A 29 -2.21 10.29 6.92
C THR A 29 -1.87 9.35 5.76
N SER A 30 -0.86 8.51 5.91
CA SER A 30 -0.53 7.44 4.97
C SER A 30 -1.09 6.12 5.47
N GLY A 31 -1.65 5.34 4.56
CA GLY A 31 -2.13 4.00 4.81
C GLY A 31 -1.58 3.00 3.80
N TYR A 32 -1.38 1.77 4.23
CA TYR A 32 -1.17 0.65 3.33
C TYR A 32 -1.79 -0.63 3.88
N ALA A 33 -2.11 -1.53 2.97
CA ALA A 33 -2.48 -2.91 3.26
C ALA A 33 -1.79 -3.84 2.28
N PHE A 34 -1.38 -5.01 2.76
CA PHE A 34 -0.86 -6.10 1.92
C PHE A 34 -1.71 -7.33 2.14
N THR A 35 -2.07 -7.96 1.04
CA THR A 35 -2.77 -9.26 1.02
C THR A 35 -1.86 -10.33 0.46
N PHE A 36 -2.12 -11.57 0.85
CA PHE A 36 -1.46 -12.77 0.36
C PHE A 36 -2.51 -13.88 0.23
N GLY A 37 -2.71 -14.38 -0.97
CA GLY A 37 -3.83 -15.29 -1.23
C GLY A 37 -5.19 -14.69 -0.87
N GLY A 38 -5.40 -13.40 -1.12
CA GLY A 38 -6.65 -12.69 -0.81
C GLY A 38 -6.85 -12.28 0.65
N GLU A 39 -5.98 -12.69 1.57
CA GLU A 39 -6.10 -12.41 3.00
C GLU A 39 -5.06 -11.36 3.44
N ALA A 40 -5.46 -10.41 4.30
CA ALA A 40 -4.57 -9.36 4.78
C ALA A 40 -3.46 -9.93 5.69
N ILE A 41 -2.20 -9.55 5.40
CA ILE A 41 -1.01 -10.02 6.14
C ILE A 41 -0.25 -8.88 6.82
N SER A 42 -0.30 -7.66 6.29
CA SER A 42 0.33 -6.48 6.87
C SER A 42 -0.49 -5.24 6.54
N TRP A 43 -0.59 -4.31 7.49
CA TRP A 43 -1.27 -3.03 7.28
C TRP A 43 -0.74 -1.97 8.22
N ARG A 44 -0.91 -0.72 7.84
CA ARG A 44 -0.51 0.41 8.68
C ARG A 44 -1.35 1.64 8.38
N SER A 45 -1.59 2.43 9.44
CA SER A 45 -2.07 3.81 9.37
C SER A 45 -1.11 4.69 10.16
N VAL A 46 -0.57 5.73 9.56
CA VAL A 46 0.41 6.61 10.22
C VAL A 46 0.34 8.03 9.70
N LYS A 47 0.38 8.99 10.62
CA LYS A 47 0.52 10.40 10.28
C LYS A 47 1.90 10.67 9.67
N GLN A 48 1.94 11.35 8.53
CA GLN A 48 3.19 11.71 7.87
C GLN A 48 4.04 12.64 8.76
N SER A 49 5.34 12.49 8.71
CA SER A 49 6.27 13.29 9.51
C SER A 49 6.43 14.73 9.00
N SER A 50 6.22 14.95 7.70
CA SER A 50 6.32 16.24 7.00
C SER A 50 4.97 16.70 6.48
N ILE A 51 4.80 18.02 6.37
CA ILE A 51 3.71 18.64 5.61
C ILE A 51 4.11 18.59 4.13
N VAL A 52 3.14 18.35 3.28
CA VAL A 52 3.29 18.31 1.82
C VAL A 52 2.33 19.31 1.16
N ASP A 53 2.67 19.75 -0.04
CA ASP A 53 1.96 20.83 -0.73
C ASP A 53 0.88 20.34 -1.70
N SER A 54 0.79 19.02 -1.93
CA SER A 54 -0.17 18.44 -2.86
C SER A 54 -0.61 17.03 -2.47
N THR A 55 -1.80 16.64 -2.93
CA THR A 55 -2.30 15.27 -2.80
C THR A 55 -1.37 14.26 -3.44
N MET A 56 -0.82 14.58 -4.63
CA MET A 56 0.14 13.73 -5.32
C MET A 56 1.40 13.45 -4.47
N GLU A 57 1.92 14.46 -3.75
CA GLU A 57 3.07 14.28 -2.86
C GLU A 57 2.72 13.42 -1.65
N ALA A 58 1.54 13.62 -1.06
CA ALA A 58 1.06 12.79 0.04
C ALA A 58 0.97 11.31 -0.38
N GLU A 59 0.36 11.06 -1.54
CA GLU A 59 0.24 9.72 -2.13
C GLU A 59 1.61 9.11 -2.45
N TYR A 60 2.52 9.90 -2.99
CA TYR A 60 3.86 9.42 -3.29
C TYR A 60 4.65 9.02 -2.02
N ILE A 61 4.49 9.78 -0.94
CA ILE A 61 5.06 9.45 0.36
C ILE A 61 4.46 8.13 0.89
N ALA A 62 3.14 7.97 0.82
CA ALA A 62 2.47 6.74 1.22
C ALA A 62 2.98 5.54 0.40
N ALA A 63 3.06 5.67 -0.92
CA ALA A 63 3.60 4.64 -1.81
C ALA A 63 5.08 4.30 -1.49
N SER A 64 5.88 5.30 -1.10
CA SER A 64 7.28 5.07 -0.69
C SER A 64 7.39 4.27 0.61
N GLU A 65 6.52 4.52 1.58
CA GLU A 65 6.47 3.74 2.83
C GLU A 65 5.95 2.31 2.58
N ALA A 66 4.91 2.17 1.77
CA ALA A 66 4.39 0.86 1.35
C ALA A 66 5.43 0.04 0.56
N ALA A 67 6.20 0.68 -0.32
CA ALA A 67 7.25 -0.01 -1.07
C ALA A 67 8.37 -0.58 -0.18
N LYS A 68 8.70 0.07 0.94
CA LYS A 68 9.64 -0.49 1.94
C LYS A 68 9.09 -1.76 2.57
N GLU A 69 7.82 -1.74 2.94
CA GLU A 69 7.14 -2.91 3.49
C GLU A 69 7.10 -4.03 2.47
N ALA A 70 6.81 -3.72 1.19
CA ALA A 70 6.83 -4.70 0.12
C ALA A 70 8.19 -5.40 -0.01
N VAL A 71 9.28 -4.63 0.02
CA VAL A 71 10.65 -5.20 -0.04
C VAL A 71 10.92 -6.08 1.18
N TRP A 72 10.48 -5.66 2.37
CA TRP A 72 10.62 -6.46 3.58
C TRP A 72 9.82 -7.76 3.49
N LEU A 73 8.54 -7.70 3.08
CA LEU A 73 7.68 -8.87 2.88
C LEU A 73 8.29 -9.83 1.86
N LYS A 74 8.79 -9.31 0.73
CA LYS A 74 9.46 -10.12 -0.30
C LYS A 74 10.63 -10.91 0.30
N ASN A 75 11.54 -10.23 1.02
CA ASN A 75 12.68 -10.87 1.65
C ASN A 75 12.27 -11.90 2.70
N PHE A 76 11.27 -11.57 3.52
CA PHE A 76 10.72 -12.46 4.53
C PHE A 76 10.14 -13.75 3.91
N LEU A 77 9.38 -13.64 2.82
CA LEU A 77 8.81 -14.80 2.12
C LEU A 77 9.89 -15.66 1.45
N ILE A 78 10.96 -15.04 0.96
CA ILE A 78 12.15 -15.75 0.43
C ILE A 78 12.86 -16.52 1.55
N ASP A 79 13.09 -15.87 2.69
CA ASP A 79 13.78 -16.48 3.84
C ASP A 79 12.99 -17.66 4.43
N LEU A 80 11.67 -17.65 4.32
CA LEU A 80 10.81 -18.75 4.76
C LEU A 80 10.85 -19.97 3.82
N GLU A 81 11.35 -19.84 2.60
CA GLU A 81 11.40 -20.89 1.56
C GLU A 81 10.04 -21.55 1.25
N VAL A 82 8.92 -20.91 1.62
CA VAL A 82 7.57 -21.51 1.53
C VAL A 82 6.84 -21.15 0.22
N VAL A 83 7.30 -20.14 -0.50
CA VAL A 83 6.63 -19.66 -1.72
C VAL A 83 7.65 -19.46 -2.85
N PRO A 84 7.60 -20.29 -3.90
CA PRO A 84 8.47 -20.12 -5.07
C PRO A 84 8.31 -18.77 -5.78
N THR A 85 7.09 -18.20 -5.73
CA THR A 85 6.73 -16.92 -6.36
C THR A 85 7.23 -15.70 -5.59
N ALA A 86 7.78 -15.86 -4.38
CA ALA A 86 8.30 -14.76 -3.56
C ALA A 86 9.41 -13.94 -4.25
N GLN A 87 10.03 -14.49 -5.30
CA GLN A 87 11.00 -13.77 -6.14
C GLN A 87 10.33 -12.87 -7.19
N SER A 88 9.00 -12.96 -7.36
CA SER A 88 8.26 -12.11 -8.30
C SER A 88 8.22 -10.66 -7.84
N THR A 89 7.94 -9.76 -8.78
CA THR A 89 7.71 -8.34 -8.50
C THR A 89 6.38 -8.17 -7.77
N ILE A 90 6.39 -7.50 -6.61
CA ILE A 90 5.14 -7.20 -5.87
C ILE A 90 4.41 -6.06 -6.56
N THR A 91 3.12 -6.25 -6.87
CA THR A 91 2.26 -5.18 -7.35
C THR A 91 1.79 -4.32 -6.19
N LEU A 92 2.04 -3.01 -6.28
CA LEU A 92 1.56 -2.00 -5.32
C LEU A 92 0.53 -1.11 -6.03
N HIS A 93 -0.71 -1.19 -5.61
CA HIS A 93 -1.82 -0.41 -6.13
C HIS A 93 -1.90 0.97 -5.46
N CYS A 94 -2.10 2.01 -6.28
CA CYS A 94 -2.29 3.40 -5.87
C CYS A 94 -3.36 4.02 -6.76
N ASP A 95 -4.28 4.80 -6.19
CA ASP A 95 -5.37 5.42 -6.96
C ASP A 95 -4.98 6.76 -7.59
N ASN A 96 -3.85 7.35 -7.20
CA ASN A 96 -3.36 8.61 -7.74
C ASN A 96 -2.48 8.41 -8.97
N SER A 97 -3.01 8.78 -10.15
CA SER A 97 -2.30 8.65 -11.43
C SER A 97 -0.98 9.43 -11.49
N GLY A 98 -0.91 10.60 -10.84
CA GLY A 98 0.30 11.42 -10.77
C GLY A 98 1.41 10.75 -9.96
N ALA A 99 1.06 10.13 -8.82
CA ALA A 99 2.00 9.35 -8.01
C ALA A 99 2.51 8.13 -8.78
N VAL A 100 1.62 7.41 -9.48
CA VAL A 100 1.97 6.26 -10.33
C VAL A 100 2.91 6.67 -11.46
N ALA A 101 2.62 7.76 -12.16
CA ALA A 101 3.48 8.28 -13.24
C ALA A 101 4.87 8.64 -12.72
N ASN A 102 4.94 9.40 -11.61
CA ASN A 102 6.21 9.79 -10.99
C ASN A 102 7.05 8.62 -10.50
N ALA A 103 6.41 7.52 -10.04
CA ALA A 103 7.12 6.32 -9.63
C ALA A 103 7.83 5.62 -10.80
N LYS A 104 7.29 5.75 -12.01
CA LYS A 104 7.80 5.14 -13.25
C LYS A 104 8.84 5.99 -13.98
N GLU A 105 8.90 7.31 -13.71
CA GLU A 105 9.82 8.21 -14.40
C GLU A 105 11.27 8.05 -13.94
N PRO A 106 12.24 7.91 -14.87
CA PRO A 106 13.63 7.62 -14.53
C PRO A 106 14.38 8.75 -13.81
N ARG A 107 14.02 10.01 -14.04
CA ARG A 107 14.62 11.20 -13.39
C ARG A 107 13.78 12.45 -13.62
N SER A 108 13.38 13.13 -12.55
CA SER A 108 13.04 14.56 -12.58
C SER A 108 13.82 15.27 -11.49
N HIS A 109 14.70 16.20 -11.91
CA HIS A 109 15.37 17.11 -11.00
C HIS A 109 14.42 18.27 -10.69
N LYS A 110 14.25 18.58 -9.43
CA LYS A 110 13.96 19.86 -8.77
C LYS A 110 12.74 19.83 -7.86
N ARG A 111 13.05 19.91 -6.57
CA ARG A 111 12.47 20.62 -5.42
C ARG A 111 12.33 19.75 -4.17
N GLY A 112 12.98 20.18 -3.07
CA GLY A 112 12.74 19.69 -1.70
C GLY A 112 13.68 18.58 -1.21
N LYS A 113 14.79 18.93 -0.53
CA LYS A 113 15.81 17.97 -0.06
C LYS A 113 15.30 16.81 0.81
N HIS A 114 14.19 16.98 1.54
CA HIS A 114 13.64 15.91 2.40
C HIS A 114 12.69 14.98 1.64
N ILE A 115 11.98 15.51 0.65
CA ILE A 115 11.10 14.76 -0.23
C ILE A 115 11.94 13.98 -1.25
N GLU A 116 13.07 14.53 -1.69
CA GLU A 116 14.00 13.86 -2.63
C GLU A 116 14.39 12.44 -2.21
N ARG A 117 14.68 12.19 -0.93
CA ARG A 117 15.06 10.85 -0.45
C ARG A 117 13.93 9.82 -0.65
N LYS A 118 12.69 10.18 -0.36
CA LYS A 118 11.52 9.29 -0.54
C LYS A 118 11.23 9.07 -2.02
N TYR A 119 11.37 10.10 -2.84
CA TYR A 119 11.25 10.00 -4.30
C TYR A 119 12.32 9.10 -4.91
N HIS A 120 13.57 9.23 -4.47
CA HIS A 120 14.65 8.37 -4.95
C HIS A 120 14.45 6.92 -4.53
N LEU A 121 14.03 6.68 -3.30
CA LEU A 121 13.85 5.35 -2.77
C LEU A 121 12.78 4.56 -3.53
N LEU A 122 11.58 5.14 -3.72
CA LEU A 122 10.50 4.45 -4.46
C LEU A 122 10.94 4.12 -5.89
N ARG A 123 11.56 5.08 -6.59
CA ARG A 123 12.07 4.86 -7.95
C ARG A 123 13.16 3.80 -8.01
N GLU A 124 14.04 3.77 -7.02
CA GLU A 124 15.09 2.75 -6.93
C GLU A 124 14.47 1.36 -6.75
N ILE A 125 13.50 1.20 -5.85
CA ILE A 125 12.78 -0.06 -5.63
C ILE A 125 12.05 -0.51 -6.91
N VAL A 126 11.37 0.40 -7.58
CA VAL A 126 10.66 0.12 -8.85
C VAL A 126 11.66 -0.24 -9.94
N HIS A 127 12.78 0.46 -10.04
CA HIS A 127 13.81 0.20 -11.07
C HIS A 127 14.51 -1.15 -10.86
N ARG A 128 14.71 -1.57 -9.61
CA ARG A 128 15.25 -2.91 -9.30
C ARG A 128 14.26 -4.03 -9.64
N GLY A 129 13.00 -3.69 -9.89
CA GLY A 129 11.95 -4.68 -10.17
C GLY A 129 11.38 -5.36 -8.92
N ASP A 130 11.67 -4.85 -7.72
CA ASP A 130 11.10 -5.39 -6.49
C ASP A 130 9.60 -5.08 -6.37
N VAL A 131 9.20 -3.88 -6.83
CA VAL A 131 7.82 -3.39 -6.78
C VAL A 131 7.42 -2.82 -8.14
N LYS A 132 6.18 -3.08 -8.57
CA LYS A 132 5.52 -2.45 -9.71
C LYS A 132 4.37 -1.61 -9.19
N VAL A 133 4.42 -0.29 -9.37
CA VAL A 133 3.30 0.59 -9.01
C VAL A 133 2.26 0.57 -10.13
N SER A 134 1.00 0.27 -9.79
CA SER A 134 -0.12 0.15 -10.71
C SER A 134 -1.28 1.00 -10.25
N GLN A 135 -2.01 1.60 -11.20
CA GLN A 135 -3.20 2.38 -10.87
C GLN A 135 -4.38 1.45 -10.56
N ILE A 136 -5.19 1.85 -9.58
CA ILE A 136 -6.45 1.20 -9.22
C ILE A 136 -7.54 2.27 -9.07
N ALA A 137 -8.81 1.88 -9.16
CA ALA A 137 -9.91 2.77 -8.80
C ALA A 137 -9.97 2.96 -7.28
N SER A 138 -10.34 4.17 -6.81
CA SER A 138 -10.37 4.47 -5.37
C SER A 138 -11.33 3.54 -4.62
N GLU A 139 -12.44 3.14 -5.23
CA GLU A 139 -13.43 2.22 -4.66
C GLU A 139 -12.87 0.81 -4.39
N ASP A 140 -11.81 0.42 -5.12
CA ASP A 140 -11.16 -0.90 -4.99
C ASP A 140 -9.88 -0.82 -4.14
N ASN A 141 -9.50 0.38 -3.64
CA ASN A 141 -8.27 0.57 -2.89
C ASN A 141 -8.41 0.11 -1.44
N LEU A 142 -7.93 -1.09 -1.13
CA LEU A 142 -8.00 -1.68 0.22
C LEU A 142 -7.24 -0.88 1.30
N ALA A 143 -6.48 0.15 0.93
CA ALA A 143 -5.80 1.02 1.88
C ALA A 143 -6.69 2.16 2.41
N ASP A 144 -7.83 2.46 1.78
CA ASP A 144 -8.75 3.54 2.17
C ASP A 144 -9.18 3.51 3.65
N PRO A 145 -9.54 2.36 4.25
CA PRO A 145 -9.93 2.29 5.66
C PRO A 145 -8.86 2.75 6.65
N PHE A 146 -7.60 2.80 6.21
CA PHE A 146 -6.47 3.18 7.05
C PHE A 146 -6.15 4.68 6.99
N THR A 147 -6.83 5.43 6.14
CA THR A 147 -6.58 6.86 5.92
C THR A 147 -7.83 7.71 6.12
N LYS A 148 -9.00 7.21 5.78
CA LYS A 148 -10.26 7.95 5.71
C LYS A 148 -11.34 7.34 6.60
N GLY A 149 -12.26 8.19 7.12
CA GLY A 149 -13.52 7.73 7.71
C GLY A 149 -14.48 7.32 6.59
N LEU A 150 -14.88 6.06 6.59
CA LEU A 150 -15.78 5.49 5.58
C LEU A 150 -17.18 5.26 6.14
N THR A 151 -18.19 5.24 5.26
CA THR A 151 -19.52 4.74 5.64
C THR A 151 -19.45 3.25 5.95
N GLN A 152 -20.33 2.75 6.83
CA GLN A 152 -20.34 1.35 7.24
C GLN A 152 -20.34 0.38 6.04
N ARG A 153 -21.17 0.64 5.04
CA ARG A 153 -21.25 -0.22 3.84
C ARG A 153 -19.93 -0.31 3.08
N ILE A 154 -19.23 0.82 2.89
CA ILE A 154 -17.97 0.84 2.17
C ILE A 154 -16.86 0.18 3.01
N PHE A 155 -16.85 0.46 4.32
CA PHE A 155 -15.94 -0.18 5.26
C PHE A 155 -16.07 -1.70 5.23
N ASP A 156 -17.31 -2.22 5.29
CA ASP A 156 -17.56 -3.67 5.25
C ASP A 156 -17.09 -4.31 3.94
N GLN A 157 -17.24 -3.62 2.80
CA GLN A 157 -16.70 -4.08 1.51
C GLN A 157 -15.17 -4.19 1.52
N HIS A 158 -14.47 -3.22 2.09
CA HIS A 158 -13.01 -3.30 2.22
C HIS A 158 -12.57 -4.39 3.18
N VAL A 159 -13.28 -4.57 4.31
CA VAL A 159 -13.02 -5.64 5.28
C VAL A 159 -13.17 -7.02 4.60
N GLU A 160 -14.22 -7.21 3.80
CA GLU A 160 -14.42 -8.42 3.01
C GLU A 160 -13.31 -8.61 1.96
N GLY A 161 -12.93 -7.53 1.24
CA GLY A 161 -11.85 -7.54 0.27
C GLY A 161 -10.47 -7.85 0.86
N MET A 162 -10.28 -7.58 2.16
CA MET A 162 -9.09 -7.96 2.92
C MET A 162 -9.14 -9.40 3.47
N GLY A 163 -10.18 -10.17 3.14
CA GLY A 163 -10.36 -11.53 3.63
C GLY A 163 -10.71 -11.65 5.12
N VAL A 164 -10.99 -10.52 5.79
CA VAL A 164 -11.35 -10.52 7.21
C VAL A 164 -12.79 -10.97 7.38
N ARG A 165 -13.00 -12.10 8.05
CA ARG A 165 -14.32 -12.73 8.21
C ARG A 165 -14.68 -12.91 9.68
N CYS A 166 -15.97 -12.83 9.99
CA CYS A 166 -16.47 -13.15 11.32
C CYS A 166 -16.35 -14.66 11.57
N ILE A 167 -15.87 -15.04 12.75
CA ILE A 167 -15.75 -16.45 13.19
C ILE A 167 -17.09 -17.19 13.13
N ALA A 168 -18.22 -16.48 13.39
CA ALA A 168 -19.56 -17.06 13.32
C ALA A 168 -19.92 -17.60 11.93
N SER A 169 -19.47 -16.94 10.85
CA SER A 169 -19.67 -17.40 9.47
C SER A 169 -18.88 -18.68 9.13
N TRP A 170 -17.86 -18.97 9.90
CA TRP A 170 -16.98 -20.14 9.73
C TRP A 170 -17.50 -21.38 10.46
N LEU A 171 -18.23 -21.16 11.54
CA LEU A 171 -18.80 -22.24 12.38
C LEU A 171 -20.19 -22.68 11.90
N GLY A 172 -20.75 -22.07 10.86
CA GLY A 172 -22.06 -22.42 10.31
C GLY A 172 -23.23 -22.18 11.29
N VAL A 173 -23.08 -21.20 12.22
CA VAL A 173 -24.09 -20.81 13.21
C VAL A 173 -24.65 -19.44 12.86
#